data_5cc4e0883b2d678a6edad74ff107c56b
#
_entry.id   5cc4e0883b2d678a6edad74ff107c56b
#
_cell.length_a   1.000
_cell.length_b   1.000
_cell.length_c   1.000
_cell.angle_alpha   90.00
_cell.angle_beta   90.00
_cell.angle_gamma   90.00
#
_symmetry.space_group_name_H-M   'P 1'
#
loop_
_entity.id
_entity.type
_entity.pdbx_description
1 polymer ?
#
loop_
_entity_poly.entity_id
_entity_poly.type
_entity_poly.pdbx_seq_one_letter_code
_entity_poly.pdbx_strand_id
1 'polypeptide(L)'
;MDWDKLRIFHAVADVGSLTHAGDTLHLSQSAVSRQVRALEESLDAILFHRHARGLILTEQGELLFEATRAMTKRLDAAAARIRDSEDEVYGELRVTTTTGFGTLWLAPRLPQLYEKYPDLNVDLMLEERVLDLPMREADVAIRMKEPSQADLIRKRLMSVQMRLYASADYLEKRGQPQTLNDISKHRLICQNPKAPQVAVSATLVQKLISYHPQSTLTVNNYFGVLQGVINNLGIGVLPDYVTHDFPDLVRVLPEIENAEVPVFLAYPEELRHSRRIAAFRDFVQDEIISRRRADRDNEEAG
;
A
#
# COMPACT_ATOMS: atom_id res chain seq x y z
N MET A 1 -2.77 -37.98 7.59
CA MET A 1 -3.20 -36.57 7.36
C MET A 1 -3.37 -36.39 5.86
N ASP A 2 -4.55 -35.95 5.41
CA ASP A 2 -4.92 -35.85 4.01
C ASP A 2 -4.85 -34.38 3.56
N TRP A 3 -4.27 -34.10 2.39
CA TRP A 3 -4.11 -32.77 1.84
C TRP A 3 -5.44 -32.04 1.62
N ASP A 4 -6.46 -32.74 1.10
CA ASP A 4 -7.76 -32.11 0.87
C ASP A 4 -8.44 -31.67 2.17
N LYS A 5 -8.28 -32.42 3.26
CA LYS A 5 -8.79 -32.03 4.58
C LYS A 5 -8.08 -30.79 5.12
N LEU A 6 -6.75 -30.69 4.94
CA LEU A 6 -5.97 -29.52 5.33
C LEU A 6 -6.36 -28.28 4.52
N ARG A 7 -6.56 -28.41 3.21
CA ARG A 7 -7.03 -27.35 2.33
C ARG A 7 -8.41 -26.81 2.73
N ILE A 8 -9.33 -27.73 3.05
CA ILE A 8 -10.67 -27.37 3.50
C ILE A 8 -10.62 -26.69 4.88
N PHE A 9 -9.83 -27.22 5.82
CA PHE A 9 -9.61 -26.60 7.13
C PHE A 9 -9.05 -25.17 6.97
N HIS A 10 -8.02 -25.00 6.15
CA HIS A 10 -7.41 -23.71 5.87
C HIS A 10 -8.43 -22.69 5.35
N ALA A 11 -9.24 -23.06 4.36
CA ALA A 11 -10.27 -22.17 3.82
C ALA A 11 -11.33 -21.80 4.87
N VAL A 12 -11.71 -22.73 5.75
CA VAL A 12 -12.65 -22.44 6.85
C VAL A 12 -12.03 -21.52 7.89
N ALA A 13 -10.75 -21.72 8.23
CA ALA A 13 -10.03 -20.90 9.18
C ALA A 13 -9.86 -19.45 8.68
N ASP A 14 -9.57 -19.28 7.40
CA ASP A 14 -9.37 -17.98 6.76
C ASP A 14 -10.64 -17.11 6.77
N VAL A 15 -11.81 -17.70 6.46
CA VAL A 15 -13.08 -16.95 6.37
C VAL A 15 -13.96 -17.05 7.63
N GLY A 16 -13.62 -17.87 8.61
CA GLY A 16 -14.38 -18.07 9.85
C GLY A 16 -15.79 -18.66 9.66
N SER A 17 -16.10 -19.24 8.49
CA SER A 17 -17.43 -19.71 8.11
C SER A 17 -17.40 -20.95 7.22
N LEU A 18 -18.13 -22.01 7.61
CA LEU A 18 -18.29 -23.23 6.81
C LEU A 18 -19.03 -22.98 5.49
N THR A 19 -19.98 -22.05 5.48
CA THR A 19 -20.77 -21.72 4.29
C THR A 19 -19.91 -20.97 3.28
N HIS A 20 -19.26 -19.88 3.68
CA HIS A 20 -18.41 -19.10 2.79
C HIS A 20 -17.20 -19.91 2.28
N ALA A 21 -16.62 -20.77 3.12
CA ALA A 21 -15.56 -21.70 2.66
C ALA A 21 -16.11 -22.70 1.63
N GLY A 22 -17.34 -23.16 1.81
CA GLY A 22 -18.02 -24.01 0.82
C GLY A 22 -18.21 -23.32 -0.52
N ASP A 23 -18.64 -22.07 -0.52
CA ASP A 23 -18.79 -21.26 -1.73
C ASP A 23 -17.46 -21.14 -2.48
N THR A 24 -16.38 -20.81 -1.78
CA THR A 24 -15.02 -20.67 -2.35
C THR A 24 -14.50 -22.01 -2.91
N LEU A 25 -14.81 -23.13 -2.24
CA LEU A 25 -14.32 -24.46 -2.62
C LEU A 25 -15.27 -25.22 -3.56
N HIS A 26 -16.41 -24.65 -3.92
CA HIS A 26 -17.48 -25.31 -4.67
C HIS A 26 -17.99 -26.60 -4.00
N LEU A 27 -18.10 -26.58 -2.66
CA LEU A 27 -18.56 -27.67 -1.83
C LEU A 27 -19.80 -27.26 -1.01
N SER A 28 -20.67 -28.22 -0.71
CA SER A 28 -21.78 -27.97 0.22
C SER A 28 -21.22 -27.74 1.65
N GLN A 29 -21.89 -26.89 2.43
CA GLN A 29 -21.55 -26.65 3.83
C GLN A 29 -21.47 -27.96 4.64
N SER A 30 -22.35 -28.92 4.36
CA SER A 30 -22.34 -30.25 5.01
C SER A 30 -21.11 -31.09 4.64
N ALA A 31 -20.61 -30.98 3.40
CA ALA A 31 -19.38 -31.64 2.97
C ALA A 31 -18.16 -31.01 3.66
N VAL A 32 -18.07 -29.67 3.70
CA VAL A 32 -17.02 -28.94 4.42
C VAL A 32 -17.01 -29.34 5.90
N SER A 33 -18.17 -29.32 6.58
CA SER A 33 -18.30 -29.72 7.99
C SER A 33 -17.83 -31.15 8.27
N ARG A 34 -18.14 -32.11 7.38
CA ARG A 34 -17.69 -33.51 7.51
C ARG A 34 -16.17 -33.60 7.38
N GLN A 35 -15.56 -32.90 6.44
CA GLN A 35 -14.11 -32.95 6.23
C GLN A 35 -13.34 -32.32 7.40
N VAL A 36 -13.82 -31.19 7.94
CA VAL A 36 -13.25 -30.59 9.14
C VAL A 36 -13.32 -31.58 10.31
N ARG A 37 -14.50 -32.18 10.56
CA ARG A 37 -14.63 -33.15 11.64
C ARG A 37 -13.73 -34.37 11.45
N ALA A 38 -13.62 -34.91 10.23
CA ALA A 38 -12.73 -36.03 9.93
C ALA A 38 -11.23 -35.65 10.10
N LEU A 39 -10.86 -34.37 9.96
CA LEU A 39 -9.53 -33.88 10.29
C LEU A 39 -9.33 -33.83 11.82
N GLU A 40 -10.28 -33.26 12.57
CA GLU A 40 -10.26 -33.21 14.03
C GLU A 40 -10.13 -34.59 14.65
N GLU A 41 -10.92 -35.58 14.15
CA GLU A 41 -10.84 -36.98 14.55
C GLU A 41 -9.46 -37.59 14.24
N SER A 42 -8.88 -37.28 13.07
CA SER A 42 -7.56 -37.82 12.69
C SER A 42 -6.40 -37.25 13.49
N LEU A 43 -6.58 -36.08 14.11
CA LEU A 43 -5.60 -35.40 14.94
C LEU A 43 -5.87 -35.56 16.43
N ASP A 44 -6.99 -36.17 16.79
CA ASP A 44 -7.51 -36.25 18.17
C ASP A 44 -7.51 -34.86 18.84
N ALA A 45 -7.92 -33.84 18.11
CA ALA A 45 -7.91 -32.43 18.54
C ALA A 45 -9.11 -31.65 17.97
N ILE A 46 -9.68 -30.79 18.78
CA ILE A 46 -10.70 -29.82 18.35
C ILE A 46 -9.97 -28.60 17.79
N LEU A 47 -10.29 -28.22 16.54
CA LEU A 47 -9.63 -27.11 15.84
C LEU A 47 -10.47 -25.82 15.86
N PHE A 48 -11.81 -25.95 16.04
CA PHE A 48 -12.71 -24.80 16.06
C PHE A 48 -13.64 -24.83 17.27
N HIS A 49 -13.82 -23.65 17.89
CA HIS A 49 -14.94 -23.35 18.76
C HIS A 49 -16.12 -22.83 17.94
N ARG A 50 -17.30 -23.36 18.19
CA ARG A 50 -18.56 -22.92 17.53
C ARG A 50 -19.21 -21.85 18.37
N HIS A 51 -19.40 -20.67 17.83
CA HIS A 51 -20.11 -19.54 18.46
C HIS A 51 -21.30 -19.11 17.59
N ALA A 52 -22.23 -18.39 18.19
CA ALA A 52 -23.38 -17.84 17.47
C ALA A 52 -23.01 -16.88 16.31
N ARG A 53 -21.79 -16.35 16.31
CA ARG A 53 -21.28 -15.42 15.29
C ARG A 53 -20.30 -16.04 14.30
N GLY A 54 -20.05 -17.35 14.36
CA GLY A 54 -19.14 -18.07 13.46
C GLY A 54 -18.22 -19.06 14.17
N LEU A 55 -17.14 -19.41 13.50
CA LEU A 55 -16.10 -20.29 14.01
C LEU A 55 -14.89 -19.50 14.47
N ILE A 56 -14.34 -19.89 15.62
CA ILE A 56 -13.09 -19.35 16.17
C ILE A 56 -12.12 -20.50 16.34
N LEU A 57 -10.86 -20.30 15.95
CA LEU A 57 -9.83 -21.31 16.12
C LEU A 57 -9.56 -21.58 17.61
N THR A 58 -9.25 -22.84 17.94
CA THR A 58 -8.62 -23.22 19.20
C THR A 58 -7.11 -22.96 19.11
N GLU A 59 -6.39 -23.12 20.23
CA GLU A 59 -4.91 -23.04 20.22
C GLU A 59 -4.29 -24.06 19.23
N GLN A 60 -4.82 -25.28 19.18
CA GLN A 60 -4.41 -26.32 18.23
C GLN A 60 -4.81 -25.95 16.79
N GLY A 61 -5.97 -25.28 16.63
CA GLY A 61 -6.44 -24.75 15.36
C GLY A 61 -5.52 -23.64 14.84
N GLU A 62 -5.10 -22.70 15.69
CA GLU A 62 -4.15 -21.65 15.33
C GLU A 62 -2.81 -22.22 14.87
N LEU A 63 -2.26 -23.17 15.63
CA LEU A 63 -1.00 -23.85 15.27
C LEU A 63 -1.10 -24.54 13.89
N LEU A 64 -2.20 -25.23 13.62
CA LEU A 64 -2.42 -25.89 12.33
C LEU A 64 -2.66 -24.87 11.21
N PHE A 65 -3.35 -23.76 11.51
CA PHE A 65 -3.60 -22.71 10.54
C PHE A 65 -2.30 -22.03 10.09
N GLU A 66 -1.40 -21.71 11.01
CA GLU A 66 -0.07 -21.20 10.69
C GLU A 66 0.71 -22.17 9.78
N ALA A 67 0.68 -23.48 10.10
CA ALA A 67 1.34 -24.50 9.30
C ALA A 67 0.75 -24.59 7.88
N THR A 68 -0.59 -24.64 7.75
CA THR A 68 -1.26 -24.74 6.46
C THR A 68 -1.09 -23.47 5.63
N ARG A 69 -1.06 -22.29 6.26
CA ARG A 69 -0.74 -21.00 5.64
C ARG A 69 0.66 -21.00 5.04
N ALA A 70 1.65 -21.51 5.78
CA ALA A 70 3.03 -21.64 5.27
C ALA A 70 3.13 -22.62 4.09
N MET A 71 2.38 -23.71 4.13
CA MET A 71 2.33 -24.70 3.03
C MET A 71 1.68 -24.12 1.77
N THR A 72 0.53 -23.47 1.88
CA THR A 72 -0.16 -22.80 0.76
C THR A 72 0.77 -21.79 0.10
N LYS A 73 1.43 -20.94 0.90
CA LYS A 73 2.42 -19.99 0.44
C LYS A 73 3.53 -20.64 -0.41
N ARG A 74 4.10 -21.75 0.05
CA ARG A 74 5.17 -22.47 -0.67
C ARG A 74 4.69 -23.06 -1.99
N LEU A 75 3.46 -23.57 -2.02
CA LEU A 75 2.84 -24.12 -3.23
C LEU A 75 2.55 -23.03 -4.26
N ASP A 76 2.01 -21.90 -3.81
CA ASP A 76 1.76 -20.74 -4.66
C ASP A 76 3.05 -20.18 -5.25
N ALA A 77 4.13 -20.12 -4.45
CA ALA A 77 5.45 -19.74 -4.91
C ALA A 77 5.99 -20.70 -5.99
N ALA A 78 5.83 -22.01 -5.78
CA ALA A 78 6.25 -23.01 -6.75
C ALA A 78 5.43 -22.91 -8.05
N ALA A 79 4.11 -22.75 -7.94
CA ALA A 79 3.21 -22.57 -9.09
C ALA A 79 3.50 -21.28 -9.86
N ALA A 80 3.83 -20.18 -9.17
CA ALA A 80 4.28 -18.93 -9.80
C ALA A 80 5.58 -19.14 -10.57
N ARG A 81 6.58 -19.83 -9.98
CA ARG A 81 7.86 -20.13 -10.64
C ARG A 81 7.69 -21.01 -11.87
N ILE A 82 6.77 -21.98 -11.84
CA ILE A 82 6.47 -22.84 -12.98
C ILE A 82 5.84 -22.01 -14.12
N ARG A 83 4.93 -21.10 -13.79
CA ARG A 83 4.27 -20.20 -14.77
C ARG A 83 5.22 -19.13 -15.32
N ASP A 84 6.10 -18.58 -14.49
CA ASP A 84 7.10 -17.58 -14.89
C ASP A 84 8.25 -18.16 -15.74
N SER A 85 8.25 -19.45 -16.09
CA SER A 85 9.23 -20.08 -16.97
C SER A 85 9.00 -19.79 -18.46
N GLU A 86 7.86 -19.20 -18.84
CA GLU A 86 7.59 -18.74 -20.23
C GLU A 86 8.17 -17.34 -20.44
N ASP A 87 8.63 -17.05 -21.67
CA ASP A 87 9.36 -15.81 -22.02
C ASP A 87 8.49 -14.54 -22.00
N GLU A 88 7.19 -14.65 -21.81
CA GLU A 88 6.22 -13.56 -21.87
C GLU A 88 5.83 -13.03 -20.49
N VAL A 89 5.54 -11.70 -20.41
CA VAL A 89 5.05 -11.03 -19.20
C VAL A 89 3.54 -10.97 -19.26
N TYR A 90 2.85 -11.88 -18.57
CA TYR A 90 1.39 -11.97 -18.54
C TYR A 90 0.85 -12.40 -17.16
N GLY A 91 -0.46 -12.28 -16.98
CA GLY A 91 -1.17 -12.70 -15.78
C GLY A 91 -1.29 -11.63 -14.70
N GLU A 92 -1.77 -11.98 -13.53
CA GLU A 92 -2.07 -11.07 -12.42
C GLU A 92 -0.81 -10.70 -11.63
N LEU A 93 -0.67 -9.41 -11.32
CA LEU A 93 0.33 -8.84 -10.41
C LEU A 93 -0.35 -7.98 -9.36
N ARG A 94 -0.33 -8.41 -8.10
CA ARG A 94 -0.89 -7.66 -6.98
C ARG A 94 0.15 -6.69 -6.42
N VAL A 95 -0.13 -5.40 -6.59
CA VAL A 95 0.74 -4.31 -6.15
C VAL A 95 0.07 -3.56 -5.01
N THR A 96 0.74 -3.41 -3.87
CA THR A 96 0.23 -2.59 -2.78
C THR A 96 1.06 -1.33 -2.59
N THR A 97 0.38 -0.21 -2.36
CA THR A 97 1.02 1.06 -2.03
C THR A 97 0.11 1.93 -1.17
N THR A 98 0.61 3.07 -0.69
CA THR A 98 -0.22 4.06 0.00
C THR A 98 -1.20 4.72 -0.97
N THR A 99 -2.38 5.11 -0.47
CA THR A 99 -3.41 5.76 -1.29
C THR A 99 -2.87 6.96 -2.06
N GLY A 100 -2.11 7.84 -1.38
CA GLY A 100 -1.56 9.04 -2.03
C GLY A 100 -0.59 8.72 -3.16
N PHE A 101 0.36 7.81 -2.94
CA PHE A 101 1.32 7.43 -3.99
C PHE A 101 0.65 6.67 -5.13
N GLY A 102 -0.23 5.76 -4.81
CA GLY A 102 -0.95 4.96 -5.80
C GLY A 102 -1.83 5.80 -6.72
N THR A 103 -2.61 6.74 -6.16
CA THR A 103 -3.53 7.56 -6.94
C THR A 103 -2.85 8.72 -7.69
N LEU A 104 -1.84 9.35 -7.06
CA LEU A 104 -1.25 10.59 -7.59
C LEU A 104 0.02 10.34 -8.41
N TRP A 105 0.71 9.23 -8.17
CA TRP A 105 1.95 8.95 -8.88
C TRP A 105 1.88 7.71 -9.77
N LEU A 106 1.42 6.56 -9.23
CA LEU A 106 1.50 5.29 -9.94
C LEU A 106 0.38 5.11 -10.98
N ALA A 107 -0.89 5.27 -10.59
CA ALA A 107 -2.02 5.00 -11.48
C ALA A 107 -2.01 5.83 -12.78
N PRO A 108 -1.65 7.14 -12.78
CA PRO A 108 -1.56 7.91 -14.02
C PRO A 108 -0.49 7.40 -15.00
N ARG A 109 0.46 6.58 -14.54
CA ARG A 109 1.57 6.04 -15.34
C ARG A 109 1.33 4.61 -15.82
N LEU A 110 0.34 3.90 -15.29
CA LEU A 110 0.02 2.53 -15.72
C LEU A 110 -0.31 2.38 -17.22
N PRO A 111 -0.85 3.38 -17.94
CA PRO A 111 -1.01 3.26 -19.40
C PRO A 111 0.27 2.85 -20.12
N GLN A 112 1.43 3.42 -19.77
CA GLN A 112 2.72 3.08 -20.37
C GLN A 112 3.16 1.64 -20.04
N LEU A 113 2.81 1.13 -18.85
CA LEU A 113 3.04 -0.26 -18.49
C LEU A 113 2.23 -1.20 -19.39
N TYR A 114 0.93 -0.88 -19.61
CA TYR A 114 0.05 -1.70 -20.44
C TYR A 114 0.36 -1.61 -21.96
N GLU A 115 0.90 -0.49 -22.43
CA GLU A 115 1.44 -0.41 -23.79
C GLU A 115 2.59 -1.39 -24.01
N LYS A 116 3.45 -1.57 -23.00
CA LYS A 116 4.60 -2.47 -23.07
C LYS A 116 4.25 -3.93 -22.76
N TYR A 117 3.27 -4.15 -21.86
CA TYR A 117 2.86 -5.48 -21.40
C TYR A 117 1.32 -5.58 -21.35
N PRO A 118 0.67 -5.75 -22.52
CA PRO A 118 -0.79 -5.72 -22.63
C PRO A 118 -1.50 -6.87 -21.92
N ASP A 119 -0.82 -7.99 -21.71
CA ASP A 119 -1.37 -9.18 -21.05
C ASP A 119 -1.10 -9.23 -19.53
N LEU A 120 -0.48 -8.19 -18.99
CA LEU A 120 -0.29 -8.03 -17.55
C LEU A 120 -1.52 -7.41 -16.91
N ASN A 121 -2.12 -8.07 -15.91
CA ASN A 121 -3.21 -7.54 -15.11
C ASN A 121 -2.69 -7.06 -13.75
N VAL A 122 -2.76 -5.76 -13.50
CA VAL A 122 -2.35 -5.19 -12.20
C VAL A 122 -3.55 -5.04 -11.28
N ASP A 123 -3.53 -5.72 -10.13
CA ASP A 123 -4.42 -5.47 -9.00
C ASP A 123 -3.73 -4.47 -8.06
N LEU A 124 -4.16 -3.20 -8.11
CA LEU A 124 -3.56 -2.11 -7.35
C LEU A 124 -4.31 -1.88 -6.03
N MET A 125 -3.76 -2.40 -4.94
CA MET A 125 -4.30 -2.28 -3.59
C MET A 125 -3.78 -1.03 -2.89
N LEU A 126 -4.65 -0.05 -2.66
CA LEU A 126 -4.36 1.23 -2.01
C LEU A 126 -4.59 1.13 -0.51
N GLU A 127 -3.55 0.80 0.24
CA GLU A 127 -3.63 0.48 1.67
C GLU A 127 -2.57 1.25 2.48
N GLU A 128 -3.03 1.96 3.52
CA GLU A 128 -2.11 2.60 4.47
C GLU A 128 -1.47 1.60 5.44
N ARG A 129 -2.12 0.46 5.70
CA ARG A 129 -1.53 -0.62 6.49
C ARG A 129 -0.45 -1.36 5.72
N VAL A 130 0.53 -1.89 6.43
CA VAL A 130 1.56 -2.75 5.85
C VAL A 130 0.97 -4.15 5.64
N LEU A 131 0.91 -4.60 4.38
CA LEU A 131 0.51 -5.96 4.04
C LEU A 131 1.68 -6.93 4.24
N ASP A 132 1.37 -8.18 4.54
CA ASP A 132 2.34 -9.24 4.68
C ASP A 132 2.72 -9.82 3.31
N LEU A 133 3.81 -9.35 2.73
CA LEU A 133 4.30 -9.83 1.43
C LEU A 133 4.75 -11.29 1.47
N PRO A 134 5.52 -11.73 2.48
CA PRO A 134 5.80 -13.14 2.70
C PRO A 134 4.54 -14.02 2.74
N MET A 135 3.42 -13.55 3.24
CA MET A 135 2.15 -14.29 3.27
C MET A 135 1.29 -14.11 2.03
N ARG A 136 1.83 -13.52 0.98
CA ARG A 136 1.16 -13.32 -0.32
C ARG A 136 -0.10 -12.47 -0.27
N GLU A 137 -0.20 -11.55 0.69
CA GLU A 137 -1.26 -10.53 0.65
C GLU A 137 -1.10 -9.61 -0.57
N ALA A 138 0.17 -9.39 -1.01
CA ALA A 138 0.51 -8.76 -2.29
C ALA A 138 1.82 -9.35 -2.85
N ASP A 139 2.09 -9.16 -4.14
CA ASP A 139 3.32 -9.62 -4.78
C ASP A 139 4.44 -8.57 -4.69
N VAL A 140 4.08 -7.29 -4.78
CA VAL A 140 5.00 -6.14 -4.71
C VAL A 140 4.41 -5.05 -3.82
N ALA A 141 5.23 -4.40 -3.02
CA ALA A 141 4.86 -3.22 -2.26
C ALA A 141 5.73 -2.01 -2.63
N ILE A 142 5.09 -0.81 -2.72
CA ILE A 142 5.80 0.47 -2.72
C ILE A 142 5.44 1.20 -1.42
N ARG A 143 6.45 1.52 -0.60
CA ARG A 143 6.25 2.10 0.73
C ARG A 143 7.18 3.28 1.01
N MET A 144 6.69 4.22 1.84
CA MET A 144 7.40 5.44 2.26
C MET A 144 8.27 5.20 3.51
N LYS A 145 8.54 3.96 3.83
CA LYS A 145 9.40 3.50 4.90
C LYS A 145 10.02 2.18 4.47
N GLU A 146 11.26 1.95 4.89
CA GLU A 146 11.91 0.66 4.63
C GLU A 146 11.12 -0.48 5.28
N PRO A 147 10.69 -1.48 4.48
CA PRO A 147 10.01 -2.66 5.02
C PRO A 147 10.93 -3.46 5.94
N SER A 148 10.42 -3.86 7.11
CA SER A 148 11.16 -4.60 8.13
C SER A 148 10.92 -6.11 8.10
N GLN A 149 9.97 -6.59 7.29
CA GLN A 149 9.69 -8.04 7.16
C GLN A 149 10.93 -8.80 6.68
N ALA A 150 11.12 -10.01 7.17
CA ALA A 150 12.21 -10.88 6.72
C ALA A 150 11.98 -11.34 5.26
N ASP A 151 13.02 -11.88 4.64
CA ASP A 151 12.99 -12.52 3.32
C ASP A 151 12.42 -11.64 2.19
N LEU A 152 12.64 -10.32 2.27
CA LEU A 152 12.28 -9.37 1.22
C LEU A 152 13.51 -8.84 0.48
N ILE A 153 13.40 -8.78 -0.84
CA ILE A 153 14.25 -7.89 -1.65
C ILE A 153 13.69 -6.48 -1.52
N ARG A 154 14.55 -5.52 -1.15
CA ARG A 154 14.22 -4.12 -0.93
C ARG A 154 15.07 -3.26 -1.85
N LYS A 155 14.43 -2.35 -2.56
CA LYS A 155 15.12 -1.38 -3.41
C LYS A 155 14.62 0.02 -3.11
N ARG A 156 15.53 0.91 -2.73
CA ARG A 156 15.21 2.34 -2.64
C ARG A 156 15.01 2.88 -4.05
N LEU A 157 13.85 3.45 -4.32
CA LEU A 157 13.47 4.00 -5.61
C LEU A 157 13.85 5.48 -5.74
N MET A 158 13.39 6.29 -4.80
CA MET A 158 13.58 7.74 -4.77
C MET A 158 13.41 8.29 -3.37
N SER A 159 13.63 9.58 -3.21
CA SER A 159 13.21 10.38 -2.06
C SER A 159 12.17 11.39 -2.49
N VAL A 160 11.22 11.67 -1.60
CA VAL A 160 10.14 12.62 -1.79
C VAL A 160 10.29 13.73 -0.74
N GLN A 161 10.17 14.98 -1.16
CA GLN A 161 10.15 16.13 -0.26
C GLN A 161 8.71 16.48 0.11
N MET A 162 8.45 16.59 1.40
CA MET A 162 7.16 17.07 1.88
C MET A 162 7.20 18.60 1.95
N ARG A 163 6.27 19.27 1.29
CA ARG A 163 6.22 20.73 1.15
C ARG A 163 4.84 21.24 1.58
N LEU A 164 4.78 22.54 1.85
CA LEU A 164 3.54 23.25 2.14
C LEU A 164 2.96 23.81 0.84
N TYR A 165 1.67 23.55 0.61
CA TYR A 165 0.95 24.03 -0.55
C TYR A 165 -0.41 24.61 -0.17
N ALA A 166 -0.85 25.59 -0.92
CA ALA A 166 -2.21 26.08 -0.94
C ALA A 166 -2.63 26.36 -2.39
N SER A 167 -3.91 26.42 -2.68
CA SER A 167 -4.40 26.89 -3.97
C SER A 167 -4.18 28.40 -4.12
N ALA A 168 -3.98 28.88 -5.33
CA ALA A 168 -3.85 30.32 -5.62
C ALA A 168 -5.07 31.10 -5.10
N ASP A 169 -6.29 30.61 -5.35
CA ASP A 169 -7.54 31.20 -4.87
C ASP A 169 -7.63 31.34 -3.35
N TYR A 170 -7.12 30.34 -2.60
CA TYR A 170 -7.09 30.41 -1.14
C TYR A 170 -6.18 31.53 -0.67
N LEU A 171 -4.98 31.64 -1.28
CA LEU A 171 -4.00 32.66 -0.93
C LEU A 171 -4.46 34.07 -1.30
N GLU A 172 -5.16 34.22 -2.43
CA GLU A 172 -5.77 35.50 -2.80
C GLU A 172 -6.78 35.98 -1.75
N LYS A 173 -7.60 35.09 -1.20
CA LYS A 173 -8.65 35.41 -0.22
C LYS A 173 -8.13 35.54 1.21
N ARG A 174 -7.09 34.84 1.58
CA ARG A 174 -6.61 34.72 2.98
C ARG A 174 -5.25 35.35 3.23
N GLY A 175 -4.56 35.77 2.17
CA GLY A 175 -3.18 36.21 2.21
C GLY A 175 -2.19 35.07 2.17
N GLN A 176 -0.95 35.38 1.72
CA GLN A 176 0.14 34.42 1.69
C GLN A 176 0.95 34.54 2.99
N PRO A 177 1.10 33.45 3.78
CA PRO A 177 1.95 33.49 4.97
C PRO A 177 3.40 33.71 4.57
N GLN A 178 4.07 34.63 5.28
CA GLN A 178 5.47 34.97 5.08
C GLN A 178 6.37 34.30 6.12
N THR A 179 5.81 33.90 7.24
CA THR A 179 6.52 33.25 8.35
C THR A 179 5.70 32.09 8.93
N LEU A 180 6.36 31.23 9.70
CA LEU A 180 5.66 30.16 10.44
C LEU A 180 4.60 30.70 11.41
N ASN A 181 4.79 31.89 11.98
CA ASN A 181 3.81 32.50 12.87
C ASN A 181 2.49 32.84 12.16
N ASP A 182 2.53 33.09 10.86
CA ASP A 182 1.34 33.40 10.10
C ASP A 182 0.43 32.18 9.91
N ILE A 183 0.93 30.95 10.15
CA ILE A 183 0.12 29.71 10.13
C ILE A 183 -1.05 29.80 11.11
N SER A 184 -0.92 30.57 12.20
CA SER A 184 -2.01 30.83 13.15
C SER A 184 -3.26 31.43 12.50
N LYS A 185 -3.14 32.11 11.38
CA LYS A 185 -4.21 32.78 10.63
C LYS A 185 -4.87 31.85 9.58
N HIS A 186 -4.32 30.68 9.38
CA HIS A 186 -4.72 29.75 8.33
C HIS A 186 -5.29 28.45 8.88
N ARG A 187 -6.06 27.76 8.06
CA ARG A 187 -6.45 26.37 8.32
C ARG A 187 -5.34 25.44 7.82
N LEU A 188 -4.98 24.45 8.63
CA LEU A 188 -4.00 23.43 8.26
C LEU A 188 -4.70 22.13 7.89
N ILE A 189 -4.29 21.52 6.79
CA ILE A 189 -4.76 20.21 6.32
C ILE A 189 -3.57 19.25 6.31
N CYS A 190 -3.66 18.13 7.03
CA CYS A 190 -2.53 17.22 7.14
C CYS A 190 -2.96 15.78 7.42
N GLN A 191 -2.03 14.85 7.25
CA GLN A 191 -2.23 13.51 7.81
C GLN A 191 -2.12 13.55 9.32
N ASN A 192 -2.83 12.62 9.99
CA ASN A 192 -2.75 12.49 11.44
C ASN A 192 -1.29 12.18 11.85
N PRO A 193 -0.60 13.07 12.59
CA PRO A 193 0.81 12.90 12.94
C PRO A 193 1.06 11.73 13.90
N LYS A 194 0.02 11.18 14.52
CA LYS A 194 0.11 9.99 15.39
C LYS A 194 -0.01 8.67 14.63
N ALA A 195 -0.33 8.71 13.34
CA ALA A 195 -0.44 7.49 12.54
C ALA A 195 0.95 6.89 12.29
N PRO A 196 1.17 5.58 12.51
CA PRO A 196 2.49 4.94 12.43
C PRO A 196 3.20 5.09 11.07
N GLN A 197 2.43 5.20 10.00
CA GLN A 197 2.93 5.32 8.63
C GLN A 197 3.44 6.73 8.28
N VAL A 198 3.22 7.73 9.14
CA VAL A 198 3.48 9.16 8.87
C VAL A 198 4.74 9.68 9.60
N ALA A 199 5.52 8.79 10.21
CA ALA A 199 6.59 9.16 11.16
C ALA A 199 7.59 10.20 10.63
N VAL A 200 7.93 10.19 9.33
CA VAL A 200 8.92 11.12 8.76
C VAL A 200 8.35 12.53 8.57
N SER A 201 7.10 12.66 8.12
CA SER A 201 6.43 13.96 7.96
C SER A 201 5.79 14.46 9.27
N ALA A 202 5.66 13.60 10.27
CA ALA A 202 5.03 13.92 11.55
C ALA A 202 5.70 15.10 12.26
N THR A 203 7.02 15.20 12.22
CA THR A 203 7.77 16.28 12.86
C THR A 203 7.41 17.65 12.28
N LEU A 204 7.31 17.77 10.95
CA LEU A 204 6.87 19.01 10.31
C LEU A 204 5.43 19.34 10.70
N VAL A 205 4.52 18.36 10.61
CA VAL A 205 3.10 18.55 10.94
C VAL A 205 2.94 18.98 12.41
N GLN A 206 3.64 18.32 13.33
CA GLN A 206 3.62 18.68 14.76
C GLN A 206 4.17 20.10 14.99
N LYS A 207 5.26 20.47 14.31
CA LYS A 207 5.79 21.82 14.34
C LYS A 207 4.77 22.84 13.86
N LEU A 208 4.07 22.59 12.74
CA LEU A 208 3.05 23.49 12.21
C LEU A 208 1.85 23.62 13.16
N ILE A 209 1.40 22.53 13.77
CA ILE A 209 0.32 22.56 14.75
C ILE A 209 0.70 23.40 15.99
N SER A 210 1.96 23.41 16.40
CA SER A 210 2.42 24.20 17.54
C SER A 210 2.30 25.72 17.35
N TYR A 211 2.15 26.19 16.13
CA TYR A 211 1.84 27.60 15.82
C TYR A 211 0.34 27.93 15.91
N HIS A 212 -0.47 27.01 16.47
CA HIS A 212 -1.90 27.21 16.69
C HIS A 212 -2.70 27.66 15.48
N PRO A 213 -2.73 26.87 14.39
CA PRO A 213 -3.51 27.21 13.21
C PRO A 213 -4.98 27.42 13.58
N GLN A 214 -5.69 28.27 12.84
CA GLN A 214 -7.09 28.64 13.08
C GLN A 214 -8.00 27.40 13.21
N SER A 215 -7.73 26.37 12.44
CA SER A 215 -8.32 25.03 12.58
C SER A 215 -7.43 24.00 11.89
N THR A 216 -7.60 22.73 12.24
CA THR A 216 -6.88 21.63 11.61
C THR A 216 -7.87 20.60 11.09
N LEU A 217 -7.73 20.22 9.82
CA LEU A 217 -8.36 19.03 9.26
C LEU A 217 -7.32 17.92 9.19
N THR A 218 -7.60 16.78 9.79
CA THR A 218 -6.76 15.59 9.67
C THR A 218 -7.45 14.51 8.86
N VAL A 219 -6.72 13.94 7.94
CA VAL A 219 -7.15 12.82 7.10
C VAL A 219 -6.11 11.69 7.17
N ASN A 220 -6.42 10.51 6.68
CA ASN A 220 -5.53 9.35 6.78
C ASN A 220 -4.61 9.16 5.56
N ASN A 221 -4.77 9.95 4.48
CA ASN A 221 -3.97 9.81 3.26
C ASN A 221 -3.76 11.15 2.56
N TYR A 222 -2.73 11.24 1.69
CA TYR A 222 -2.38 12.47 0.99
C TYR A 222 -3.35 12.86 -0.13
N PHE A 223 -4.09 11.92 -0.68
CA PHE A 223 -5.15 12.26 -1.64
C PHE A 223 -6.23 13.13 -0.98
N GLY A 224 -6.64 12.79 0.24
CA GLY A 224 -7.58 13.60 1.01
C GLY A 224 -7.02 14.97 1.40
N VAL A 225 -5.71 15.07 1.72
CA VAL A 225 -5.05 16.38 1.93
C VAL A 225 -5.11 17.22 0.66
N LEU A 226 -4.73 16.64 -0.49
CA LEU A 226 -4.77 17.32 -1.79
C LEU A 226 -6.18 17.83 -2.12
N GLN A 227 -7.20 17.00 -1.94
CA GLN A 227 -8.58 17.41 -2.18
C GLN A 227 -9.00 18.60 -1.32
N GLY A 228 -8.57 18.66 -0.06
CA GLY A 228 -8.79 19.82 0.79
C GLY A 228 -8.09 21.08 0.28
N VAL A 229 -6.85 20.96 -0.19
CA VAL A 229 -6.06 22.09 -0.69
C VAL A 229 -6.63 22.66 -1.99
N ILE A 230 -6.89 21.82 -3.01
CA ILE A 230 -7.39 22.26 -4.31
C ILE A 230 -8.82 22.84 -4.23
N ASN A 231 -9.59 22.46 -3.21
CA ASN A 231 -10.91 23.01 -2.92
C ASN A 231 -10.87 24.20 -1.92
N ASN A 232 -9.76 24.91 -1.84
CA ASN A 232 -9.63 26.18 -1.11
C ASN A 232 -9.88 26.08 0.41
N LEU A 233 -9.67 24.89 1.01
CA LEU A 233 -9.91 24.71 2.45
C LEU A 233 -8.81 25.29 3.32
N GLY A 234 -7.54 25.23 2.88
CA GLY A 234 -6.40 25.68 3.68
C GLY A 234 -5.04 25.33 3.08
N ILE A 235 -4.03 25.37 3.93
CA ILE A 235 -2.65 24.99 3.61
C ILE A 235 -2.47 23.50 3.94
N GLY A 236 -1.93 22.73 3.00
CA GLY A 236 -1.67 21.29 3.16
C GLY A 236 -0.20 20.94 3.11
N VAL A 237 0.18 19.87 3.84
CA VAL A 237 1.49 19.22 3.70
C VAL A 237 1.36 18.11 2.67
N LEU A 238 2.00 18.28 1.52
CA LEU A 238 1.90 17.38 0.35
C LEU A 238 3.30 16.99 -0.15
N PRO A 239 3.42 15.84 -0.80
CA PRO A 239 4.64 15.46 -1.50
C PRO A 239 4.87 16.35 -2.73
N ASP A 240 6.13 16.65 -3.03
CA ASP A 240 6.54 17.56 -4.10
C ASP A 240 6.13 17.09 -5.52
N TYR A 241 5.95 15.79 -5.71
CA TYR A 241 5.53 15.24 -7.01
C TYR A 241 4.10 15.62 -7.43
N VAL A 242 3.25 16.13 -6.52
CA VAL A 242 1.86 16.48 -6.86
C VAL A 242 1.75 17.74 -7.72
N THR A 243 2.73 18.64 -7.68
CA THR A 243 2.64 19.94 -8.36
C THR A 243 2.67 19.84 -9.88
N HIS A 244 3.19 18.76 -10.42
CA HIS A 244 3.22 18.55 -11.87
C HIS A 244 1.80 18.46 -12.48
N ASP A 245 0.91 17.77 -11.77
CA ASP A 245 -0.46 17.52 -12.25
C ASP A 245 -1.47 18.59 -11.76
N PHE A 246 -1.01 19.50 -10.86
CA PHE A 246 -1.84 20.55 -10.26
C PHE A 246 -1.11 21.90 -10.27
N PRO A 247 -1.03 22.56 -11.43
CA PRO A 247 -0.26 23.81 -11.62
C PRO A 247 -0.76 24.99 -10.78
N ASP A 248 -2.03 24.95 -10.33
CA ASP A 248 -2.61 26.00 -9.46
C ASP A 248 -2.18 25.89 -7.99
N LEU A 249 -1.40 24.87 -7.65
CA LEU A 249 -0.81 24.75 -6.31
C LEU A 249 0.39 25.67 -6.17
N VAL A 250 0.31 26.56 -5.19
CA VAL A 250 1.37 27.48 -4.84
C VAL A 250 2.14 26.95 -3.63
N ARG A 251 3.45 26.86 -3.75
CA ARG A 251 4.32 26.50 -2.63
C ARG A 251 4.35 27.64 -1.60
N VAL A 252 4.06 27.29 -0.35
CA VAL A 252 4.00 28.22 0.79
C VAL A 252 5.23 28.01 1.66
N LEU A 253 5.83 29.09 2.16
CA LEU A 253 7.03 29.08 3.01
C LEU A 253 8.14 28.21 2.41
N PRO A 254 8.65 28.52 1.23
CA PRO A 254 9.57 27.67 0.48
C PRO A 254 10.91 27.42 1.19
N GLU A 255 11.28 28.29 2.13
CA GLU A 255 12.48 28.19 2.97
C GLU A 255 12.40 27.10 4.05
N ILE A 256 11.20 26.55 4.29
CA ILE A 256 11.07 25.47 5.27
C ILE A 256 11.59 24.17 4.66
N GLU A 257 12.75 23.76 5.13
CA GLU A 257 13.30 22.46 4.84
C GLU A 257 12.62 21.37 5.66
N ASN A 258 12.41 20.22 5.05
CA ASN A 258 11.88 19.04 5.69
C ASN A 258 12.73 17.82 5.39
N ALA A 259 12.65 16.81 6.25
CA ALA A 259 13.31 15.54 6.01
C ALA A 259 12.74 14.86 4.75
N GLU A 260 13.61 14.24 3.98
CA GLU A 260 13.23 13.43 2.83
C GLU A 260 12.50 12.17 3.28
N VAL A 261 11.44 11.84 2.58
CA VAL A 261 10.71 10.59 2.74
C VAL A 261 11.22 9.58 1.72
N PRO A 262 11.93 8.53 2.14
CA PRO A 262 12.42 7.53 1.21
C PRO A 262 11.28 6.64 0.70
N VAL A 263 11.30 6.32 -0.58
CA VAL A 263 10.35 5.40 -1.22
C VAL A 263 11.08 4.11 -1.55
N PHE A 264 10.52 2.99 -1.10
CA PHE A 264 11.07 1.66 -1.33
C PHE A 264 10.09 0.81 -2.13
N LEU A 265 10.63 0.02 -3.05
CA LEU A 265 9.95 -1.12 -3.64
C LEU A 265 10.45 -2.38 -2.94
N ALA A 266 9.53 -3.26 -2.56
CA ALA A 266 9.86 -4.53 -1.93
C ALA A 266 9.00 -5.66 -2.46
N TYR A 267 9.57 -6.87 -2.51
CA TYR A 267 8.90 -8.09 -2.89
C TYR A 267 9.58 -9.31 -2.25
N PRO A 268 8.88 -10.45 -2.06
CA PRO A 268 9.48 -11.66 -1.50
C PRO A 268 10.68 -12.15 -2.30
N GLU A 269 11.75 -12.58 -1.62
CA GLU A 269 12.96 -13.08 -2.27
C GLU A 269 12.67 -14.29 -3.18
N GLU A 270 11.72 -15.12 -2.83
CA GLU A 270 11.29 -16.25 -3.64
C GLU A 270 10.73 -15.85 -5.02
N LEU A 271 10.29 -14.58 -5.18
CA LEU A 271 9.80 -14.00 -6.43
C LEU A 271 10.87 -13.23 -7.21
N ARG A 272 12.13 -13.28 -6.79
CA ARG A 272 13.24 -12.54 -7.44
C ARG A 272 13.39 -12.82 -8.94
N HIS A 273 12.95 -13.99 -9.40
CA HIS A 273 13.00 -14.41 -10.79
C HIS A 273 11.68 -14.20 -11.55
N SER A 274 10.65 -13.65 -10.90
CA SER A 274 9.35 -13.37 -11.54
C SER A 274 9.51 -12.28 -12.60
N ARG A 275 9.15 -12.59 -13.83
CA ARG A 275 9.21 -11.63 -14.95
C ARG A 275 8.21 -10.50 -14.79
N ARG A 276 7.03 -10.76 -14.20
CA ARG A 276 6.02 -9.72 -13.92
C ARG A 276 6.55 -8.70 -12.92
N ILE A 277 7.22 -9.17 -11.86
CA ILE A 277 7.83 -8.27 -10.87
C ILE A 277 9.01 -7.52 -11.48
N ALA A 278 9.85 -8.17 -12.28
CA ALA A 278 10.94 -7.51 -12.99
C ALA A 278 10.42 -6.42 -13.93
N ALA A 279 9.41 -6.73 -14.75
CA ALA A 279 8.77 -5.79 -15.66
C ALA A 279 8.19 -4.56 -14.94
N PHE A 280 7.45 -4.79 -13.86
CA PHE A 280 6.88 -3.72 -13.05
C PHE A 280 7.96 -2.88 -12.34
N ARG A 281 8.96 -3.53 -11.75
CA ARG A 281 10.08 -2.86 -11.10
C ARG A 281 10.84 -1.95 -12.07
N ASP A 282 11.16 -2.47 -13.25
CA ASP A 282 11.94 -1.76 -14.27
C ASP A 282 11.10 -0.59 -14.82
N PHE A 283 9.80 -0.80 -15.07
CA PHE A 283 8.86 0.25 -15.42
C PHE A 283 8.86 1.40 -14.39
N VAL A 284 8.69 1.09 -13.10
CA VAL A 284 8.69 2.13 -12.05
C VAL A 284 10.01 2.89 -11.99
N GLN A 285 11.14 2.23 -12.22
CA GLN A 285 12.45 2.88 -12.26
C GLN A 285 12.61 3.80 -13.47
N ASP A 286 12.17 3.34 -14.64
CA ASP A 286 12.23 4.12 -15.89
C ASP A 286 11.38 5.40 -15.76
N GLU A 287 10.19 5.30 -15.17
CA GLU A 287 9.32 6.45 -14.90
C GLU A 287 9.97 7.47 -13.93
N ILE A 288 10.65 6.99 -12.88
CA ILE A 288 11.38 7.86 -11.93
C ILE A 288 12.54 8.56 -12.63
N ILE A 289 13.29 7.85 -13.47
CA ILE A 289 14.43 8.42 -14.20
C ILE A 289 13.96 9.47 -15.22
N SER A 290 12.90 9.16 -15.96
CA SER A 290 12.33 10.06 -16.96
C SER A 290 11.85 11.36 -16.34
N ARG A 291 11.18 11.27 -15.19
CA ARG A 291 10.74 12.44 -14.43
C ARG A 291 11.90 13.31 -13.96
N ARG A 292 12.94 12.71 -13.37
CA ARG A 292 14.12 13.46 -12.90
C ARG A 292 14.85 14.21 -14.02
N ARG A 293 14.77 13.72 -15.26
CA ARG A 293 15.29 14.42 -16.42
C ARG A 293 14.41 15.63 -16.75
N ALA A 294 13.09 15.42 -16.83
CA ALA A 294 12.16 16.51 -17.09
C ALA A 294 12.20 17.62 -16.04
N ASP A 295 12.34 17.30 -14.76
CA ASP A 295 12.46 18.28 -13.69
C ASP A 295 13.75 19.11 -13.83
N ARG A 296 14.89 18.50 -14.21
CA ARG A 296 16.15 19.21 -14.46
C ARG A 296 16.08 20.12 -15.68
N ASP A 297 15.51 19.64 -16.77
CA ASP A 297 15.36 20.40 -18.01
C ASP A 297 14.49 21.67 -17.77
N ASN A 298 13.47 21.56 -16.90
CA ASN A 298 12.63 22.70 -16.49
C ASN A 298 13.36 23.69 -15.56
N GLU A 299 14.24 23.22 -14.67
CA GLU A 299 15.06 24.10 -13.80
C GLU A 299 16.15 24.86 -14.59
N GLU A 300 16.66 24.27 -15.67
CA GLU A 300 17.67 24.92 -16.54
C GLU A 300 17.02 25.92 -17.53
N ALA A 301 15.72 25.83 -17.78
CA ALA A 301 14.99 26.65 -18.75
C ALA A 301 14.29 27.87 -18.10
N GLY A 302 14.23 27.98 -16.76
CA GLY A 302 13.56 29.04 -16.01
C GLY A 302 14.55 29.91 -15.23
#